data_fad8c7bc8a72dc080f5a943a87497e0d
#
_entry.id   fad8c7bc8a72dc080f5a943a87497e0d
#
_cell.length_a   1.000
_cell.length_b   1.000
_cell.length_c   1.000
_cell.angle_alpha   90.00
_cell.angle_beta   90.00
_cell.angle_gamma   90.00
#
_symmetry.space_group_name_H-M   'P 1'
#
loop_
_entity.id
_entity.type
_entity.pdbx_description
1 polymer ?
#
loop_
_entity_poly.entity_id
_entity_poly.type
_entity_poly.pdbx_seq_one_letter_code
_entity_poly.pdbx_strand_id
1 'polypeptide(L)'
;MSAPVIQLQDLGKRYRLGEHHGEGTDLRESMARLAARLRGRPAPVRSELWSLRHVSLDVFEGEAVGIVGSNGAGKSTLLKIISSITAPTEGSSRTRGRIGSLLEVGTGFHRELTGRENTFLNGAILGMSRREVARRMDEIIEFAGLQAFMDTPVKRYSSGMYLRLGFAIAAHLEANILLVDEVLAVGDADFQRRCLGKMSEIGQSGRTVVFISHNMEAVARLCGRAVWLDKGQVRSVGPTSDVIGEYTRSSAGNAAALVLERDHTRLVGDDHAHLRVQFARFDRGKNRFEVAPGARDEDAERKRAHD
;
A
#
# COMPACT_ATOMS: atom_id res chain seq x y z
N MET A 1 20.53 9.67 23.99
CA MET A 1 19.45 9.32 23.07
C MET A 1 19.93 9.63 21.67
N SER A 2 19.96 8.67 20.77
CA SER A 2 20.37 8.90 19.36
C SER A 2 19.32 9.80 18.67
N ALA A 3 19.80 10.68 17.76
CA ALA A 3 18.89 11.52 16.99
C ALA A 3 18.09 10.66 15.98
N PRO A 4 16.79 10.98 15.73
CA PRO A 4 15.98 10.22 14.79
C PRO A 4 16.56 10.34 13.36
N VAL A 5 16.44 9.26 12.58
CA VAL A 5 16.79 9.24 11.16
C VAL A 5 15.62 9.65 10.26
N ILE A 6 14.40 9.50 10.74
CA ILE A 6 13.19 10.09 10.16
C ILE A 6 12.49 10.87 11.24
N GLN A 7 12.20 12.13 10.99
CA GLN A 7 11.47 13.01 11.89
C GLN A 7 10.34 13.71 11.14
N LEU A 8 9.11 13.47 11.58
CA LEU A 8 7.89 14.09 11.08
C LEU A 8 7.32 14.97 12.19
N GLN A 9 7.09 16.24 11.90
CA GLN A 9 6.57 17.20 12.87
C GLN A 9 5.33 17.88 12.33
N ASP A 10 4.18 17.61 12.98
CA ASP A 10 2.86 18.19 12.66
C ASP A 10 2.53 18.14 11.16
N LEU A 11 2.87 17.03 10.52
CA LEU A 11 2.83 16.88 9.09
C LEU A 11 1.40 16.77 8.58
N GLY A 12 1.04 17.62 7.61
CA GLY A 12 -0.22 17.59 6.88
C GLY A 12 -0.03 17.54 5.37
N LYS A 13 -0.90 16.81 4.68
CA LYS A 13 -0.94 16.78 3.21
C LYS A 13 -2.36 16.91 2.72
N ARG A 14 -2.58 17.96 1.94
CA ARG A 14 -3.85 18.28 1.30
C ARG A 14 -3.74 18.13 -0.21
N TYR A 15 -4.72 17.50 -0.81
CA TYR A 15 -4.90 17.42 -2.26
C TYR A 15 -6.13 18.22 -2.67
N ARG A 16 -6.05 18.87 -3.82
CA ARG A 16 -7.19 19.51 -4.47
C ARG A 16 -7.78 18.56 -5.48
N LEU A 17 -9.05 18.20 -5.31
CA LEU A 17 -9.74 17.31 -6.23
C LEU A 17 -10.12 18.09 -7.51
N GLY A 18 -9.87 17.49 -8.68
CA GLY A 18 -10.18 18.09 -9.98
C GLY A 18 -9.05 18.94 -10.60
N GLU A 19 -7.86 18.99 -10.01
CA GLU A 19 -6.67 19.49 -10.70
C GLU A 19 -5.92 18.29 -11.34
N HIS A 20 -5.90 18.25 -12.67
CA HIS A 20 -4.92 17.44 -13.37
C HIS A 20 -3.54 18.04 -13.07
N HIS A 21 -2.63 17.30 -12.46
CA HIS A 21 -1.23 17.66 -12.34
C HIS A 21 -0.56 17.50 -13.72
N GLY A 22 -0.90 18.38 -14.67
CA GLY A 22 -0.15 18.62 -15.88
C GLY A 22 0.64 19.90 -15.68
N GLU A 23 1.96 19.85 -15.74
CA GLU A 23 2.82 21.01 -15.91
C GLU A 23 2.46 21.68 -17.24
N GLY A 24 1.57 22.61 -17.17
CA GLY A 24 1.10 23.42 -18.27
C GLY A 24 -0.25 23.97 -17.90
N THR A 25 -0.26 25.22 -17.40
CA THR A 25 -1.49 26.01 -17.32
C THR A 25 -2.06 26.05 -18.74
N ASP A 26 -3.01 25.15 -19.03
CA ASP A 26 -3.68 25.11 -20.31
C ASP A 26 -4.37 26.47 -20.50
N LEU A 27 -3.86 27.27 -21.45
CA LEU A 27 -4.40 28.58 -21.80
C LEU A 27 -5.91 28.48 -22.04
N ARG A 28 -6.40 27.34 -22.54
CA ARG A 28 -7.81 27.00 -22.69
C ARG A 28 -8.57 26.99 -21.36
N GLU A 29 -8.00 26.40 -20.30
CA GLU A 29 -8.63 26.38 -18.98
C GLU A 29 -8.66 27.79 -18.35
N SER A 30 -7.60 28.55 -18.52
CA SER A 30 -7.53 29.94 -18.05
C SER A 30 -8.55 30.83 -18.77
N MET A 31 -8.71 30.67 -20.07
CA MET A 31 -9.73 31.38 -20.86
C MET A 31 -11.16 30.90 -20.52
N ALA A 32 -11.37 29.61 -20.29
CA ALA A 32 -12.66 29.07 -19.87
C ALA A 32 -13.07 29.60 -18.48
N ARG A 33 -12.11 29.72 -17.55
CA ARG A 33 -12.31 30.33 -16.22
C ARG A 33 -12.66 31.81 -16.29
N LEU A 34 -11.99 32.56 -17.18
CA LEU A 34 -12.29 33.96 -17.42
C LEU A 34 -13.71 34.15 -18.01
N ALA A 35 -14.07 33.33 -18.99
CA ALA A 35 -15.39 33.32 -19.62
C ALA A 35 -16.51 32.90 -18.65
N ALA A 36 -16.26 31.95 -17.74
CA ALA A 36 -17.21 31.56 -16.71
C ALA A 36 -17.43 32.68 -15.66
N ARG A 37 -16.35 33.39 -15.28
CA ARG A 37 -16.42 34.56 -14.39
C ARG A 37 -17.24 35.70 -15.00
N LEU A 38 -17.05 35.96 -16.30
CA LEU A 38 -17.81 36.98 -17.03
C LEU A 38 -19.30 36.63 -17.19
N ARG A 39 -19.67 35.35 -17.09
CA ARG A 39 -21.06 34.86 -17.17
C ARG A 39 -21.73 34.73 -15.79
N GLY A 40 -21.12 35.22 -14.70
CA GLY A 40 -21.68 35.16 -13.35
C GLY A 40 -21.88 33.74 -12.79
N ARG A 41 -21.24 32.72 -13.37
CA ARG A 41 -21.31 31.37 -12.81
C ARG A 41 -20.42 31.29 -11.58
N PRO A 42 -20.93 30.77 -10.44
CA PRO A 42 -20.09 30.57 -9.27
C PRO A 42 -18.94 29.63 -9.64
N ALA A 43 -17.73 29.97 -9.17
CA ALA A 43 -16.58 29.09 -9.33
C ALA A 43 -16.91 27.69 -8.75
N PRO A 44 -16.56 26.61 -9.44
CA PRO A 44 -16.80 25.26 -8.90
C PRO A 44 -16.16 25.18 -7.51
N VAL A 45 -16.93 24.73 -6.53
CA VAL A 45 -16.44 24.50 -5.17
C VAL A 45 -15.34 23.46 -5.27
N ARG A 46 -14.10 23.89 -5.08
CA ARG A 46 -12.95 22.98 -5.09
C ARG A 46 -13.02 22.15 -3.82
N SER A 47 -13.32 20.88 -3.95
CA SER A 47 -13.25 19.97 -2.83
C SER A 47 -11.79 19.68 -2.51
N GLU A 48 -11.39 19.93 -1.26
CA GLU A 48 -10.06 19.64 -0.74
C GLU A 48 -10.14 18.37 0.10
N LEU A 49 -9.16 17.49 -0.10
CA LEU A 49 -9.04 16.24 0.64
C LEU A 49 -7.74 16.25 1.45
N TRP A 50 -7.87 16.18 2.75
CA TRP A 50 -6.73 15.95 3.63
C TRP A 50 -6.41 14.47 3.66
N SER A 51 -5.27 14.12 3.09
CA SER A 51 -4.75 12.75 3.12
C SER A 51 -3.98 12.46 4.40
N LEU A 52 -3.32 13.48 4.97
CA LEU A 52 -2.63 13.44 6.26
C LEU A 52 -2.90 14.73 7.00
N ARG A 53 -3.00 14.64 8.34
CA ARG A 53 -3.19 15.81 9.20
C ARG A 53 -2.63 15.55 10.60
N HIS A 54 -1.80 16.49 11.09
CA HIS A 54 -1.19 16.45 12.42
C HIS A 54 -0.42 15.14 12.70
N VAL A 55 0.34 14.64 11.70
CA VAL A 55 1.14 13.43 11.87
C VAL A 55 2.51 13.81 12.42
N SER A 56 2.84 13.32 13.63
CA SER A 56 4.17 13.44 14.24
C SER A 56 4.69 12.04 14.53
N LEU A 57 5.92 11.75 14.07
CA LEU A 57 6.55 10.45 14.23
C LEU A 57 8.07 10.59 14.13
N ASP A 58 8.77 9.97 15.08
CA ASP A 58 10.22 9.80 15.03
C ASP A 58 10.55 8.32 14.81
N VAL A 59 11.48 8.05 13.88
CA VAL A 59 12.05 6.70 13.66
C VAL A 59 13.55 6.77 13.88
N PHE A 60 14.07 5.83 14.65
CA PHE A 60 15.48 5.80 15.04
C PHE A 60 16.28 4.84 14.16
N GLU A 61 17.60 5.01 14.16
CA GLU A 61 18.51 4.18 13.38
C GLU A 61 18.41 2.71 13.81
N GLY A 62 18.36 1.80 12.83
CA GLY A 62 18.23 0.37 13.06
C GLY A 62 16.82 -0.11 13.44
N GLU A 63 15.84 0.79 13.48
CA GLU A 63 14.48 0.46 13.86
C GLU A 63 13.66 -0.06 12.67
N ALA A 64 12.92 -1.15 12.88
CA ALA A 64 11.91 -1.64 11.94
C ALA A 64 10.51 -1.21 12.43
N VAL A 65 9.88 -0.29 11.70
CA VAL A 65 8.57 0.28 12.05
C VAL A 65 7.52 -0.13 11.03
N GLY A 66 6.44 -0.75 11.49
CA GLY A 66 5.27 -1.10 10.69
C GLY A 66 4.25 0.04 10.66
N ILE A 67 3.70 0.38 9.49
CA ILE A 67 2.58 1.32 9.37
C ILE A 67 1.36 0.53 8.93
N VAL A 68 0.35 0.47 9.79
CA VAL A 68 -0.90 -0.24 9.57
C VAL A 68 -2.07 0.73 9.44
N GLY A 69 -3.15 0.32 8.79
CA GLY A 69 -4.35 1.13 8.61
C GLY A 69 -5.15 0.71 7.38
N SER A 70 -6.40 1.13 7.30
CA SER A 70 -7.31 0.84 6.19
C SER A 70 -6.84 1.47 4.87
N ASN A 71 -7.44 1.03 3.74
CA ASN A 71 -7.23 1.69 2.46
C ASN A 71 -7.72 3.14 2.54
N GLY A 72 -6.93 4.07 2.00
CA GLY A 72 -7.21 5.50 2.12
C GLY A 72 -6.78 6.15 3.45
N ALA A 73 -6.21 5.41 4.42
CA ALA A 73 -5.73 5.98 5.68
C ALA A 73 -4.56 6.98 5.55
N GLY A 74 -3.95 7.09 4.37
CA GLY A 74 -2.83 8.01 4.11
C GLY A 74 -1.45 7.36 4.06
N LYS A 75 -1.34 6.04 4.20
CA LYS A 75 -0.06 5.30 4.28
C LYS A 75 0.89 5.57 3.11
N SER A 76 0.41 5.42 1.88
CA SER A 76 1.22 5.67 0.68
C SER A 76 1.59 7.15 0.51
N THR A 77 0.73 8.07 0.96
CA THR A 77 1.05 9.50 1.01
C THR A 77 2.18 9.78 1.98
N LEU A 78 2.16 9.14 3.14
CA LEU A 78 3.21 9.27 4.15
C LEU A 78 4.56 8.80 3.61
N LEU A 79 4.59 7.61 2.95
CA LEU A 79 5.82 7.13 2.31
C LEU A 79 6.33 8.08 1.21
N LYS A 80 5.44 8.62 0.38
CA LYS A 80 5.82 9.59 -0.68
C LYS A 80 6.44 10.86 -0.09
N ILE A 81 6.02 11.28 1.10
CA ILE A 81 6.63 12.43 1.77
C ILE A 81 7.99 12.05 2.37
N ILE A 82 8.09 10.91 3.04
CA ILE A 82 9.37 10.43 3.61
C ILE A 82 10.41 10.25 2.51
N SER A 83 10.01 9.70 1.34
CA SER A 83 10.88 9.53 0.16
C SER A 83 11.12 10.82 -0.63
N SER A 84 10.58 11.97 -0.19
CA SER A 84 10.71 13.26 -0.86
C SER A 84 10.11 13.31 -2.28
N ILE A 85 9.24 12.35 -2.65
CA ILE A 85 8.49 12.36 -3.92
C ILE A 85 7.44 13.48 -3.92
N THR A 86 6.87 13.80 -2.75
CA THR A 86 5.93 14.93 -2.60
C THR A 86 6.25 15.71 -1.34
N ALA A 87 6.12 17.05 -1.43
CA ALA A 87 6.28 17.90 -0.26
C ALA A 87 5.03 17.87 0.63
N PRO A 88 5.15 18.03 1.96
CA PRO A 88 4.02 18.26 2.84
C PRO A 88 3.35 19.59 2.53
N THR A 89 2.07 19.74 2.90
CA THR A 89 1.34 21.02 2.84
C THR A 89 1.55 21.83 4.10
N GLU A 90 1.64 21.16 5.24
CA GLU A 90 1.86 21.70 6.58
C GLU A 90 2.89 20.85 7.31
N GLY A 91 3.57 21.45 8.28
CA GLY A 91 4.59 20.78 9.09
C GLY A 91 5.88 20.53 8.34
N SER A 92 6.68 19.56 8.83
CA SER A 92 7.97 19.24 8.24
C SER A 92 8.28 17.74 8.28
N SER A 93 9.04 17.29 7.28
CA SER A 93 9.63 15.95 7.21
C SER A 93 11.15 16.09 7.02
N ARG A 94 11.91 15.46 7.90
CA ARG A 94 13.38 15.43 7.82
C ARG A 94 13.84 13.99 7.83
N THR A 95 14.71 13.65 6.90
CA THR A 95 15.34 12.32 6.81
C THR A 95 16.86 12.47 6.77
N ARG A 96 17.57 11.56 7.41
CA ARG A 96 19.03 11.55 7.46
C ARG A 96 19.55 10.20 6.98
N GLY A 97 20.32 10.21 5.91
CA GLY A 97 20.86 9.03 5.27
C GLY A 97 20.25 8.78 3.88
N ARG A 98 20.76 7.74 3.21
CA ARG A 98 20.29 7.32 1.89
C ARG A 98 18.98 6.53 2.04
N ILE A 99 17.94 6.96 1.34
CA ILE A 99 16.65 6.28 1.31
C ILE A 99 16.61 5.35 0.11
N GLY A 100 16.23 4.09 0.33
CA GLY A 100 15.83 3.13 -0.68
C GLY A 100 14.32 2.95 -0.62
N SER A 101 13.65 3.06 -1.76
CA SER A 101 12.20 2.92 -1.82
C SER A 101 11.81 1.77 -2.72
N LEU A 102 11.01 0.83 -2.19
CA LEU A 102 10.35 -0.23 -2.94
C LEU A 102 8.93 0.17 -3.39
N LEU A 103 8.59 1.47 -3.34
CA LEU A 103 7.27 1.97 -3.75
C LEU A 103 6.98 1.76 -5.24
N GLU A 104 8.02 1.78 -6.05
CA GLU A 104 7.92 1.79 -7.51
C GLU A 104 8.79 0.69 -8.12
N VAL A 105 8.62 -0.55 -7.63
CA VAL A 105 9.37 -1.71 -8.12
C VAL A 105 9.16 -1.89 -9.61
N GLY A 106 10.26 -1.86 -10.38
CA GLY A 106 10.23 -2.00 -11.84
C GLY A 106 9.90 -0.73 -12.61
N THR A 107 9.56 0.39 -11.97
CA THR A 107 9.43 1.66 -12.69
C THR A 107 10.80 2.05 -13.28
N GLY A 108 10.77 2.61 -14.50
CA GLY A 108 11.98 3.00 -15.20
C GLY A 108 12.67 1.89 -16.00
N PHE A 109 12.11 0.67 -16.09
CA PHE A 109 12.62 -0.32 -17.01
C PHE A 109 12.36 0.09 -18.47
N HIS A 110 13.39 0.02 -19.29
CA HIS A 110 13.27 0.27 -20.72
C HIS A 110 12.98 -1.04 -21.47
N ARG A 111 11.88 -1.09 -22.20
CA ARG A 111 11.34 -2.32 -22.77
C ARG A 111 12.26 -3.02 -23.78
N GLU A 112 13.07 -2.25 -24.51
CA GLU A 112 13.98 -2.78 -25.52
C GLU A 112 15.33 -3.27 -24.92
N LEU A 113 15.67 -2.85 -23.71
CA LEU A 113 16.87 -3.30 -23.01
C LEU A 113 16.68 -4.68 -22.40
N THR A 114 17.78 -5.43 -22.31
CA THR A 114 17.86 -6.74 -21.66
C THR A 114 17.64 -6.62 -20.13
N GLY A 115 17.41 -7.74 -19.45
CA GLY A 115 17.35 -7.77 -17.99
C GLY A 115 18.61 -7.22 -17.34
N ARG A 116 19.77 -7.57 -17.89
CA ARG A 116 21.08 -7.10 -17.41
C ARG A 116 21.24 -5.59 -17.55
N GLU A 117 20.91 -5.03 -18.72
CA GLU A 117 20.98 -3.59 -18.96
C GLU A 117 19.97 -2.82 -18.11
N ASN A 118 18.75 -3.36 -17.93
CA ASN A 118 17.76 -2.79 -17.04
C ASN A 118 18.19 -2.83 -15.56
N THR A 119 18.97 -3.85 -15.16
CA THR A 119 19.53 -3.89 -13.80
C THR A 119 20.46 -2.70 -13.56
N PHE A 120 21.29 -2.34 -14.53
CA PHE A 120 22.12 -1.13 -14.43
C PHE A 120 21.30 0.15 -14.47
N LEU A 121 20.32 0.24 -15.37
CA LEU A 121 19.47 1.41 -15.51
C LEU A 121 18.66 1.66 -14.23
N ASN A 122 17.94 0.65 -13.77
CA ASN A 122 17.11 0.76 -12.58
C ASN A 122 17.95 0.95 -11.30
N GLY A 123 19.08 0.26 -11.18
CA GLY A 123 20.03 0.48 -10.10
C GLY A 123 20.48 1.95 -10.04
N ALA A 124 20.77 2.56 -11.20
CA ALA A 124 21.14 3.99 -11.26
C ALA A 124 19.98 4.91 -10.85
N ILE A 125 18.74 4.61 -11.27
CA ILE A 125 17.54 5.34 -10.85
C ILE A 125 17.35 5.27 -9.33
N LEU A 126 17.61 4.11 -8.73
CA LEU A 126 17.57 3.91 -7.28
C LEU A 126 18.81 4.49 -6.56
N GLY A 127 19.71 5.11 -7.29
CA GLY A 127 20.91 5.78 -6.77
C GLY A 127 22.10 4.84 -6.53
N MET A 128 22.12 3.62 -7.07
CA MET A 128 23.30 2.76 -7.04
C MET A 128 24.34 3.25 -8.06
N SER A 129 25.60 3.22 -7.68
CA SER A 129 26.67 3.41 -8.64
C SER A 129 26.80 2.18 -9.57
N ARG A 130 27.36 2.38 -10.78
CA ARG A 130 27.62 1.28 -11.69
C ARG A 130 28.47 0.16 -11.07
N ARG A 131 29.42 0.52 -10.18
CA ARG A 131 30.27 -0.43 -9.46
C ARG A 131 29.46 -1.25 -8.44
N GLU A 132 28.55 -0.63 -7.72
CA GLU A 132 27.65 -1.33 -6.79
C GLU A 132 26.77 -2.33 -7.52
N VAL A 133 26.14 -1.91 -8.64
CA VAL A 133 25.32 -2.81 -9.46
C VAL A 133 26.16 -3.98 -9.99
N ALA A 134 27.35 -3.72 -10.54
CA ALA A 134 28.22 -4.77 -11.07
C ALA A 134 28.65 -5.77 -9.99
N ARG A 135 28.97 -5.31 -8.79
CA ARG A 135 29.35 -6.18 -7.67
C ARG A 135 28.21 -7.08 -7.20
N ARG A 136 26.97 -6.60 -7.27
CA ARG A 136 25.80 -7.33 -6.81
C ARG A 136 25.01 -8.04 -7.90
N MET A 137 25.51 -7.99 -9.13
CA MET A 137 24.78 -8.49 -10.30
C MET A 137 24.37 -9.95 -10.12
N ASP A 138 25.31 -10.79 -9.71
CA ASP A 138 25.07 -12.22 -9.57
C ASP A 138 24.07 -12.52 -8.44
N GLU A 139 24.18 -11.82 -7.30
CA GLU A 139 23.22 -11.91 -6.19
C GLU A 139 21.80 -11.48 -6.63
N ILE A 140 21.70 -10.40 -7.41
CA ILE A 140 20.42 -9.90 -7.95
C ILE A 140 19.80 -10.92 -8.89
N ILE A 141 20.60 -11.49 -9.80
CA ILE A 141 20.13 -12.48 -10.78
C ILE A 141 19.67 -13.75 -10.08
N GLU A 142 20.44 -14.25 -9.13
CA GLU A 142 20.14 -15.44 -8.35
C GLU A 142 18.85 -15.22 -7.54
N PHE A 143 18.73 -14.09 -6.85
CA PHE A 143 17.54 -13.76 -6.09
C PHE A 143 16.30 -13.66 -6.96
N ALA A 144 16.40 -13.04 -8.15
CA ALA A 144 15.29 -12.96 -9.10
C ALA A 144 14.90 -14.32 -9.69
N GLY A 145 15.85 -15.27 -9.76
CA GLY A 145 15.69 -16.56 -10.43
C GLY A 145 15.54 -16.42 -11.95
N LEU A 146 16.31 -15.51 -12.56
CA LEU A 146 16.17 -15.12 -13.97
C LEU A 146 17.43 -15.36 -14.80
N GLN A 147 18.33 -16.28 -14.36
CA GLN A 147 19.63 -16.53 -14.98
C GLN A 147 19.53 -16.73 -16.51
N ALA A 148 18.57 -17.54 -16.94
CA ALA A 148 18.39 -17.88 -18.35
C ALA A 148 17.82 -16.73 -19.22
N PHE A 149 17.31 -15.66 -18.58
CA PHE A 149 16.59 -14.60 -19.27
C PHE A 149 17.29 -13.23 -19.24
N MET A 150 18.44 -13.13 -18.54
CA MET A 150 19.10 -11.84 -18.30
C MET A 150 19.57 -11.13 -19.57
N ASP A 151 19.84 -11.88 -20.63
CA ASP A 151 20.26 -11.34 -21.93
C ASP A 151 19.08 -11.20 -22.91
N THR A 152 17.85 -11.43 -22.42
CA THR A 152 16.60 -11.22 -23.18
C THR A 152 16.01 -9.85 -22.90
N PRO A 153 15.51 -9.09 -23.92
CA PRO A 153 14.80 -7.83 -23.73
C PRO A 153 13.58 -7.99 -22.83
N VAL A 154 13.39 -7.07 -21.86
CA VAL A 154 12.34 -7.17 -20.84
C VAL A 154 10.92 -7.06 -21.41
N LYS A 155 10.74 -6.60 -22.65
CA LYS A 155 9.45 -6.69 -23.36
C LYS A 155 8.93 -8.12 -23.54
N ARG A 156 9.81 -9.12 -23.43
CA ARG A 156 9.48 -10.56 -23.49
C ARG A 156 9.27 -11.18 -22.13
N TYR A 157 9.46 -10.41 -21.04
CA TYR A 157 9.25 -10.90 -19.69
C TYR A 157 7.76 -11.01 -19.38
N SER A 158 7.39 -12.02 -18.60
CA SER A 158 6.09 -12.03 -17.93
C SER A 158 6.03 -10.91 -16.87
N SER A 159 4.82 -10.52 -16.45
CA SER A 159 4.65 -9.56 -15.36
C SER A 159 5.36 -10.01 -14.07
N GLY A 160 5.34 -11.33 -13.77
CA GLY A 160 6.06 -11.88 -12.64
C GLY A 160 7.58 -11.75 -12.76
N MET A 161 8.17 -12.04 -13.93
CA MET A 161 9.60 -11.87 -14.17
C MET A 161 10.05 -10.43 -14.03
N TYR A 162 9.24 -9.51 -14.57
CA TYR A 162 9.46 -8.08 -14.49
C TYR A 162 9.51 -7.59 -13.04
N LEU A 163 8.54 -7.98 -12.24
CA LEU A 163 8.44 -7.61 -10.84
C LEU A 163 9.52 -8.28 -9.97
N ARG A 164 9.88 -9.56 -10.27
CA ARG A 164 10.97 -10.25 -9.58
C ARG A 164 12.31 -9.53 -9.79
N LEU A 165 12.61 -9.11 -11.02
CA LEU A 165 13.85 -8.39 -11.31
C LEU A 165 13.87 -7.03 -10.60
N GLY A 166 12.80 -6.25 -10.69
CA GLY A 166 12.70 -4.96 -10.02
C GLY A 166 12.86 -5.06 -8.51
N PHE A 167 12.19 -6.04 -7.89
CA PHE A 167 12.34 -6.28 -6.45
C PHE A 167 13.77 -6.73 -6.08
N ALA A 168 14.37 -7.63 -6.87
CA ALA A 168 15.73 -8.09 -6.63
C ALA A 168 16.73 -6.92 -6.62
N ILE A 169 16.61 -5.99 -7.56
CA ILE A 169 17.47 -4.79 -7.61
C ILE A 169 17.27 -3.95 -6.35
N ALA A 170 16.02 -3.65 -6.02
CA ALA A 170 15.70 -2.80 -4.88
C ALA A 170 16.09 -3.43 -3.52
N ALA A 171 15.95 -4.75 -3.37
CA ALA A 171 16.34 -5.48 -2.15
C ALA A 171 17.85 -5.54 -1.92
N HIS A 172 18.65 -5.33 -2.98
CA HIS A 172 20.11 -5.30 -2.91
C HIS A 172 20.70 -3.88 -2.85
N LEU A 173 19.83 -2.87 -2.76
CA LEU A 173 20.24 -1.49 -2.56
C LEU A 173 20.89 -1.29 -1.18
N GLU A 174 22.05 -0.68 -1.14
CA GLU A 174 22.72 -0.26 0.10
C GLU A 174 22.15 1.09 0.56
N ALA A 175 21.00 1.05 1.26
CA ALA A 175 20.36 2.22 1.84
C ALA A 175 20.38 2.17 3.37
N ASN A 176 20.48 3.35 4.01
CA ASN A 176 20.36 3.46 5.47
C ASN A 176 18.91 3.27 5.93
N ILE A 177 17.99 3.77 5.12
CA ILE A 177 16.54 3.72 5.37
C ILE A 177 15.90 2.99 4.19
N LEU A 178 15.15 1.93 4.46
CA LEU A 178 14.39 1.19 3.45
C LEU A 178 12.89 1.42 3.65
N LEU A 179 12.24 1.94 2.62
CA LEU A 179 10.79 2.10 2.58
C LEU A 179 10.19 0.97 1.77
N VAL A 180 9.34 0.17 2.42
CA VAL A 180 8.71 -1.01 1.83
C VAL A 180 7.20 -0.83 1.84
N ASP A 181 6.59 -0.80 0.65
CA ASP A 181 5.15 -0.80 0.51
C ASP A 181 4.66 -2.24 0.22
N GLU A 182 3.40 -2.46 0.30
CA GLU A 182 2.60 -3.68 0.09
C GLU A 182 3.08 -4.67 -1.01
N VAL A 183 4.10 -4.28 -1.77
CA VAL A 183 4.68 -5.00 -2.92
C VAL A 183 5.28 -6.38 -2.57
N LEU A 184 5.36 -6.78 -1.28
CA LEU A 184 5.84 -8.12 -0.88
C LEU A 184 4.89 -9.26 -1.31
N ALA A 185 3.68 -8.96 -1.75
CA ALA A 185 2.72 -9.94 -2.29
C ALA A 185 2.97 -10.29 -3.78
N VAL A 186 4.12 -9.89 -4.35
CA VAL A 186 4.46 -10.08 -5.76
C VAL A 186 5.12 -11.43 -6.01
N GLY A 187 4.78 -12.04 -7.15
CA GLY A 187 5.34 -13.32 -7.58
C GLY A 187 4.61 -14.52 -7.00
N ASP A 188 5.25 -15.68 -7.10
CA ASP A 188 4.76 -16.93 -6.50
C ASP A 188 5.11 -17.03 -5.00
N ALA A 189 4.55 -18.03 -4.34
CA ALA A 189 4.74 -18.25 -2.89
C ALA A 189 6.23 -18.43 -2.52
N ASP A 190 7.04 -18.99 -3.42
CA ASP A 190 8.47 -19.20 -3.18
C ASP A 190 9.25 -17.88 -3.23
N PHE A 191 8.91 -17.02 -4.18
CA PHE A 191 9.50 -15.70 -4.27
C PHE A 191 9.08 -14.82 -3.10
N GLN A 192 7.82 -14.86 -2.68
CA GLN A 192 7.33 -14.15 -1.51
C GLN A 192 8.09 -14.57 -0.24
N ARG A 193 8.34 -15.86 -0.05
CA ARG A 193 9.15 -16.36 1.08
C ARG A 193 10.58 -15.82 1.05
N ARG A 194 11.22 -15.78 -0.14
CA ARG A 194 12.54 -15.16 -0.31
C ARG A 194 12.54 -13.67 0.00
N CYS A 195 11.51 -12.93 -0.44
CA CYS A 195 11.35 -11.52 -0.13
C CYS A 195 11.25 -11.27 1.38
N LEU A 196 10.40 -12.03 2.09
CA LEU A 196 10.27 -11.93 3.55
C LEU A 196 11.56 -12.30 4.27
N GLY A 197 12.27 -13.34 3.82
CA GLY A 197 13.58 -13.70 4.34
C GLY A 197 14.60 -12.58 4.18
N LYS A 198 14.67 -11.96 2.99
CA LYS A 198 15.56 -10.82 2.72
C LYS A 198 15.23 -9.60 3.56
N MET A 199 13.93 -9.31 3.77
CA MET A 199 13.52 -8.21 4.65
C MET A 199 13.92 -8.46 6.11
N SER A 200 13.80 -9.71 6.59
CA SER A 200 14.27 -10.09 7.93
C SER A 200 15.79 -9.92 8.08
N GLU A 201 16.58 -10.34 7.08
CA GLU A 201 18.03 -10.15 7.03
C GLU A 201 18.40 -8.66 7.08
N ILE A 202 17.70 -7.82 6.28
CA ILE A 202 17.89 -6.38 6.25
C ILE A 202 17.57 -5.75 7.63
N GLY A 203 16.47 -6.16 8.27
CA GLY A 203 16.12 -5.68 9.60
C GLY A 203 17.18 -6.05 10.66
N GLN A 204 17.77 -7.24 10.58
CA GLN A 204 18.84 -7.70 11.47
C GLN A 204 20.20 -7.03 11.19
N SER A 205 20.41 -6.50 10.00
CA SER A 205 21.67 -5.81 9.63
C SER A 205 21.82 -4.41 10.21
N GLY A 206 20.88 -3.96 11.08
CA GLY A 206 20.91 -2.63 11.69
C GLY A 206 20.43 -1.50 10.79
N ARG A 207 19.82 -1.81 9.64
CA ARG A 207 19.20 -0.81 8.77
C ARG A 207 17.84 -0.42 9.29
N THR A 208 17.47 0.83 9.07
CA THR A 208 16.13 1.31 9.40
C THR A 208 15.14 0.89 8.32
N VAL A 209 14.02 0.30 8.72
CA VAL A 209 12.98 -0.17 7.79
C VAL A 209 11.63 0.47 8.17
N VAL A 210 10.97 1.09 7.19
CA VAL A 210 9.57 1.50 7.32
C VAL A 210 8.74 0.60 6.41
N PHE A 211 7.91 -0.23 7.02
CA PHE A 211 7.16 -1.29 6.36
C PHE A 211 5.66 -0.99 6.37
N ILE A 212 5.06 -0.83 5.20
CA ILE A 212 3.61 -0.73 5.05
C ILE A 212 3.07 -2.06 4.55
N SER A 213 2.12 -2.62 5.28
CA SER A 213 1.40 -3.81 4.82
C SER A 213 0.02 -3.90 5.47
N HIS A 214 -0.91 -4.52 4.75
CA HIS A 214 -2.16 -4.99 5.32
C HIS A 214 -2.06 -6.43 5.85
N ASN A 215 -0.93 -7.09 5.63
CA ASN A 215 -0.65 -8.40 6.24
C ASN A 215 -0.08 -8.21 7.65
N MET A 216 -0.95 -8.30 8.66
CA MET A 216 -0.59 -8.09 10.07
C MET A 216 0.43 -9.11 10.58
N GLU A 217 0.44 -10.33 10.03
CA GLU A 217 1.42 -11.35 10.38
C GLU A 217 2.84 -10.95 9.93
N ALA A 218 2.97 -10.44 8.71
CA ALA A 218 4.24 -9.94 8.20
C ALA A 218 4.74 -8.73 9.04
N VAL A 219 3.85 -7.81 9.40
CA VAL A 219 4.18 -6.67 10.27
C VAL A 219 4.63 -7.15 11.65
N ALA A 220 3.90 -8.09 12.27
CA ALA A 220 4.25 -8.65 13.58
C ALA A 220 5.61 -9.37 13.58
N ARG A 221 5.96 -10.00 12.46
CA ARG A 221 7.22 -10.75 12.31
C ARG A 221 8.42 -9.86 12.06
N LEU A 222 8.24 -8.77 11.29
CA LEU A 222 9.34 -7.94 10.81
C LEU A 222 9.57 -6.68 11.64
N CYS A 223 8.55 -6.17 12.33
CA CYS A 223 8.60 -4.87 13.00
C CYS A 223 8.46 -5.00 14.52
N GLY A 224 9.36 -4.36 15.25
CA GLY A 224 9.27 -4.29 16.72
C GLY A 224 8.27 -3.25 17.19
N ARG A 225 8.07 -2.18 16.42
CA ARG A 225 7.13 -1.09 16.68
C ARG A 225 6.20 -0.89 15.50
N ALA A 226 4.95 -0.51 15.78
CA ALA A 226 3.99 -0.17 14.74
C ALA A 226 3.33 1.19 14.99
N VAL A 227 2.79 1.75 13.92
CA VAL A 227 2.00 2.99 13.87
C VAL A 227 0.68 2.67 13.21
N TRP A 228 -0.42 2.88 13.92
CA TRP A 228 -1.74 2.82 13.32
C TRP A 228 -2.15 4.17 12.78
N LEU A 229 -2.31 4.25 11.46
CA LEU A 229 -2.80 5.41 10.75
C LEU A 229 -4.28 5.23 10.40
N ASP A 230 -5.11 6.18 10.79
CA ASP A 230 -6.54 6.19 10.49
C ASP A 230 -6.99 7.56 10.01
N LYS A 231 -7.64 7.63 8.85
CA LYS A 231 -8.15 8.87 8.24
C LYS A 231 -7.13 10.01 8.23
N GLY A 232 -5.88 9.68 7.94
CA GLY A 232 -4.78 10.64 7.85
C GLY A 232 -4.16 11.08 9.18
N GLN A 233 -4.52 10.47 10.29
CA GLN A 233 -4.00 10.78 11.63
C GLN A 233 -3.40 9.55 12.30
N VAL A 234 -2.41 9.77 13.15
CA VAL A 234 -1.85 8.71 13.99
C VAL A 234 -2.80 8.42 15.14
N ARG A 235 -3.32 7.20 15.20
CA ARG A 235 -4.21 6.74 16.27
C ARG A 235 -3.45 6.13 17.43
N SER A 236 -2.45 5.31 17.13
CA SER A 236 -1.65 4.61 18.14
C SER A 236 -0.24 4.37 17.62
N VAL A 237 0.74 4.41 18.54
CA VAL A 237 2.15 4.12 18.29
C VAL A 237 2.66 3.30 19.47
N GLY A 238 3.27 2.16 19.20
CA GLY A 238 3.79 1.32 20.30
C GLY A 238 4.33 -0.02 19.82
N PRO A 239 4.49 -0.97 20.73
CA PRO A 239 4.85 -2.35 20.38
C PRO A 239 3.89 -2.92 19.34
N THR A 240 4.43 -3.64 18.37
CA THR A 240 3.63 -4.12 17.23
C THR A 240 2.42 -4.97 17.64
N SER A 241 2.57 -5.82 18.69
CA SER A 241 1.48 -6.64 19.23
C SER A 241 0.28 -5.82 19.67
N ASP A 242 0.55 -4.71 20.37
CA ASP A 242 -0.48 -3.87 20.99
C ASP A 242 -1.24 -3.09 19.91
N VAL A 243 -0.49 -2.46 19.00
CA VAL A 243 -1.06 -1.67 17.88
C VAL A 243 -1.88 -2.55 16.93
N ILE A 244 -1.39 -3.76 16.58
CA ILE A 244 -2.15 -4.71 15.75
C ILE A 244 -3.41 -5.17 16.50
N GLY A 245 -3.34 -5.42 17.80
CA GLY A 245 -4.49 -5.80 18.61
C GLY A 245 -5.57 -4.72 18.64
N GLU A 246 -5.18 -3.45 18.79
CA GLU A 246 -6.10 -2.29 18.72
C GLU A 246 -6.74 -2.14 17.33
N TYR A 247 -5.92 -2.21 16.28
CA TYR A 247 -6.37 -2.11 14.89
C TYR A 247 -7.40 -3.20 14.55
N THR A 248 -7.10 -4.45 14.91
CA THR A 248 -7.97 -5.59 14.61
C THR A 248 -9.31 -5.49 15.33
N ARG A 249 -9.31 -5.08 16.61
CA ARG A 249 -10.55 -4.85 17.38
C ARG A 249 -11.41 -3.75 16.77
N SER A 250 -10.80 -2.64 16.36
CA SER A 250 -11.50 -1.53 15.71
C SER A 250 -12.10 -1.94 14.36
N SER A 251 -11.35 -2.70 13.56
CA SER A 251 -11.81 -3.17 12.24
C SER A 251 -12.96 -4.16 12.36
N ALA A 252 -12.94 -5.05 13.35
CA ALA A 252 -14.03 -5.98 13.63
C ALA A 252 -15.31 -5.25 14.11
N GLY A 253 -15.15 -4.22 14.95
CA GLY A 253 -16.26 -3.38 15.40
C GLY A 253 -16.92 -2.61 14.24
N ASN A 254 -16.13 -2.05 13.34
CA ASN A 254 -16.64 -1.36 12.15
C ASN A 254 -17.35 -2.29 11.16
N ALA A 255 -16.86 -3.52 10.98
CA ALA A 255 -17.51 -4.51 10.14
C ALA A 255 -18.89 -4.92 10.72
N ALA A 256 -18.98 -5.11 12.04
CA ALA A 256 -20.25 -5.41 12.71
C ALA A 256 -21.24 -4.23 12.61
N ALA A 257 -20.77 -2.98 12.75
CA ALA A 257 -21.62 -1.79 12.62
C ALA A 257 -22.17 -1.63 11.19
N LEU A 258 -21.34 -1.87 10.16
CA LEU A 258 -21.78 -1.82 8.75
C LEU A 258 -22.81 -2.91 8.40
N VAL A 259 -22.74 -4.06 9.02
CA VAL A 259 -23.76 -5.11 8.85
C VAL A 259 -25.09 -4.67 9.48
N LEU A 260 -25.05 -4.08 10.67
CA LEU A 260 -26.24 -3.57 11.35
C LEU A 260 -26.91 -2.38 10.61
N GLU A 261 -26.12 -1.47 10.02
CA GLU A 261 -26.63 -0.36 9.20
C GLU A 261 -27.28 -0.86 7.89
N ARG A 262 -26.70 -1.88 7.26
CA ARG A 262 -27.31 -2.50 6.06
C ARG A 262 -28.63 -3.19 6.35
N ASP A 263 -28.78 -3.80 7.51
CA ASP A 263 -30.05 -4.40 7.93
C ASP A 263 -31.10 -3.33 8.28
N HIS A 264 -30.68 -2.20 8.89
CA HIS A 264 -31.61 -1.08 9.15
C HIS A 264 -32.10 -0.38 7.88
N THR A 265 -31.23 -0.20 6.87
CA THR A 265 -31.63 0.43 5.59
C THR A 265 -32.54 -0.48 4.75
N ARG A 266 -32.50 -1.80 4.95
CA ARG A 266 -33.44 -2.74 4.33
C ARG A 266 -34.82 -2.78 5.00
N LEU A 267 -34.91 -2.39 6.27
CA LEU A 267 -36.19 -2.39 7.02
C LEU A 267 -37.05 -1.14 6.78
N VAL A 268 -36.54 -0.10 6.14
CA VAL A 268 -37.27 1.18 5.89
C VAL A 268 -37.85 1.26 4.47
N GLY A 269 -37.64 0.28 3.61
CA GLY A 269 -37.93 0.38 2.19
C GLY A 269 -38.67 -0.80 1.56
N ASP A 270 -39.60 -1.48 2.24
CA ASP A 270 -40.65 -2.29 1.54
C ASP A 270 -41.75 -2.78 2.52
N ASP A 271 -42.85 -2.09 2.53
CA ASP A 271 -44.15 -2.66 2.93
C ASP A 271 -44.59 -3.64 1.83
N HIS A 272 -44.78 -4.89 2.19
CA HIS A 272 -45.23 -6.04 1.41
C HIS A 272 -44.18 -6.95 0.75
N ALA A 273 -43.40 -7.66 1.58
CA ALA A 273 -42.91 -8.99 1.19
C ALA A 273 -42.54 -9.80 2.44
N HIS A 274 -43.11 -11.01 2.55
CA HIS A 274 -42.84 -11.95 3.64
C HIS A 274 -41.33 -12.26 3.77
N LEU A 275 -40.68 -11.75 4.81
CA LEU A 275 -39.28 -12.02 5.12
C LEU A 275 -39.17 -13.37 5.85
N ARG A 276 -38.61 -14.39 5.19
CA ARG A 276 -38.04 -15.56 5.87
C ARG A 276 -36.57 -15.23 6.21
N VAL A 277 -36.31 -15.02 7.49
CA VAL A 277 -34.93 -14.84 7.99
C VAL A 277 -34.29 -16.22 8.15
N GLN A 278 -33.29 -16.54 7.34
CA GLN A 278 -32.40 -17.68 7.57
C GLN A 278 -31.25 -17.26 8.47
N PHE A 279 -31.22 -17.80 9.69
CA PHE A 279 -30.08 -17.63 10.59
C PHE A 279 -28.99 -18.62 10.21
N ALA A 280 -27.85 -18.11 9.70
CA ALA A 280 -26.62 -18.87 9.67
C ALA A 280 -25.98 -18.86 11.07
N ARG A 281 -25.81 -20.02 11.70
CA ARG A 281 -25.06 -20.18 12.94
C ARG A 281 -23.59 -20.39 12.61
N PHE A 282 -22.74 -19.58 13.22
CA PHE A 282 -21.30 -19.79 13.16
C PHE A 282 -20.87 -20.89 14.10
N ASP A 283 -20.36 -21.99 13.57
CA ASP A 283 -19.81 -23.09 14.35
C ASP A 283 -18.34 -22.81 14.70
N ARG A 284 -18.08 -22.47 15.96
CA ARG A 284 -16.74 -22.20 16.51
C ARG A 284 -15.80 -23.41 16.46
N GLY A 285 -16.33 -24.62 16.31
CA GLY A 285 -15.53 -25.85 16.25
C GLY A 285 -14.95 -26.14 14.86
N LYS A 286 -15.61 -25.65 13.81
CA LYS A 286 -15.25 -25.94 12.40
C LYS A 286 -14.76 -24.73 11.62
N ASN A 287 -14.75 -23.57 12.24
CA ASN A 287 -14.31 -22.28 11.68
C ASN A 287 -14.95 -21.96 10.31
N ARG A 288 -16.22 -22.28 10.12
CA ARG A 288 -17.01 -21.98 8.92
C ARG A 288 -18.49 -21.74 9.23
N PHE A 289 -19.18 -21.04 8.31
CA PHE A 289 -20.62 -20.85 8.38
C PHE A 289 -21.31 -22.08 7.79
N GLU A 290 -22.20 -22.73 8.55
CA GLU A 290 -23.10 -23.77 8.05
C GLU A 290 -24.51 -23.16 7.87
N VAL A 291 -25.09 -23.35 6.68
CA VAL A 291 -26.48 -23.02 6.40
C VAL A 291 -27.33 -24.19 6.85
N ALA A 292 -28.34 -23.94 7.68
CA ALA A 292 -29.20 -25.00 8.19
C ALA A 292 -29.92 -25.75 7.04
N PRO A 293 -29.98 -27.09 7.07
CA PRO A 293 -30.65 -27.87 6.05
C PRO A 293 -32.18 -27.69 6.19
N GLY A 294 -32.79 -26.91 5.27
CA GLY A 294 -34.25 -26.65 5.34
C GLY A 294 -34.90 -25.89 4.19
N ALA A 295 -34.15 -25.57 3.14
CA ALA A 295 -34.70 -24.98 1.93
C ALA A 295 -34.58 -25.95 0.74
N ARG A 296 -35.53 -26.87 0.60
CA ARG A 296 -35.79 -27.50 -0.69
C ARG A 296 -36.54 -26.49 -1.55
N ASP A 297 -36.03 -26.26 -2.73
CA ASP A 297 -36.62 -25.44 -3.79
C ASP A 297 -37.96 -26.06 -4.25
N GLU A 298 -39.08 -25.61 -3.68
CA GLU A 298 -40.42 -25.97 -4.18
C GLU A 298 -40.78 -25.23 -5.48
N ASP A 299 -39.98 -24.25 -5.93
CA ASP A 299 -40.22 -23.51 -7.16
C ASP A 299 -39.70 -24.20 -8.44
N ALA A 300 -38.85 -25.22 -8.31
CA ALA A 300 -38.35 -25.98 -9.45
C ALA A 300 -39.35 -27.05 -9.97
N GLU A 301 -40.29 -27.48 -9.18
CA GLU A 301 -41.29 -28.47 -9.60
C GLU A 301 -42.53 -27.87 -10.29
N ARG A 302 -42.85 -26.59 -10.08
CA ARG A 302 -43.98 -25.92 -10.75
C ARG A 302 -43.69 -25.49 -12.20
N LYS A 303 -42.46 -25.45 -12.64
CA LYS A 303 -42.08 -25.09 -14.04
C LYS A 303 -42.02 -26.29 -15.00
N ARG A 304 -42.15 -27.53 -14.52
CA ARG A 304 -42.16 -28.74 -15.37
C ARG A 304 -43.54 -29.33 -15.63
N ALA A 305 -44.60 -28.69 -15.20
CA ALA A 305 -45.97 -29.14 -15.41
C ALA A 305 -46.76 -28.31 -16.43
N HIS A 306 -46.09 -27.42 -17.19
CA HIS A 306 -46.69 -26.61 -18.24
C HIS A 306 -45.82 -26.52 -19.51
N ASP A 307 -45.17 -27.65 -19.89
CA ASP A 307 -44.70 -27.90 -21.26
C ASP A 307 -45.13 -29.32 -21.68
#